data_6272c54c1c000c102c5ece4e344c060e
#
_entry.id   6272c54c1c000c102c5ece4e344c060e
#
_cell.length_a   1.000
_cell.length_b   1.000
_cell.length_c   1.000
_cell.angle_alpha   90.00
_cell.angle_beta   90.00
_cell.angle_gamma   90.00
#
_symmetry.space_group_name_H-M   'P 1'
#
loop_
_entity.id
_entity.type
_entity.pdbx_description
1 polymer ?
#
loop_
_entity_poly.entity_id
_entity_poly.type
_entity_poly.pdbx_seq_one_letter_code
_entity_poly.pdbx_strand_id
1 'polypeptide(L)'
;MELFKSLENKTKSYSDPFDHFEINEPLTESAIKEISEADVLDPKKENLNYDGTRALDGGDGAFRSGIKDGGKAKKLRCYVTKENANQFPHLINFIEELRSEKVYKKIGSLIGKDLSNSYVRLEVICDREGFWLK
;
A
#
# COMPACT_ATOMS: atom_id res chain seq x y z
N MET A 1 -3.03 -16.53 -9.11
CA MET A 1 -2.71 -15.12 -9.47
C MET A 1 -4.00 -14.36 -9.72
N GLU A 2 -4.55 -13.82 -8.64
CA GLU A 2 -5.84 -13.11 -8.69
C GLU A 2 -5.72 -11.73 -9.33
N LEU A 3 -4.66 -11.00 -9.02
CA LEU A 3 -4.43 -9.68 -9.61
C LEU A 3 -4.36 -9.73 -11.14
N PHE A 4 -3.62 -10.69 -11.68
CA PHE A 4 -3.49 -10.82 -13.14
C PHE A 4 -4.83 -11.12 -13.81
N LYS A 5 -5.63 -12.02 -13.23
CA LYS A 5 -6.98 -12.32 -13.72
C LYS A 5 -7.89 -11.08 -13.69
N SER A 6 -7.80 -10.30 -12.61
CA SER A 6 -8.56 -9.05 -12.49
C SER A 6 -8.12 -8.00 -13.50
N LEU A 7 -6.82 -7.90 -13.76
CA LEU A 7 -6.28 -7.03 -14.82
C LEU A 7 -6.77 -7.42 -16.23
N GLU A 8 -6.95 -8.71 -16.48
CA GLU A 8 -7.43 -9.18 -17.79
C GLU A 8 -8.94 -9.02 -17.95
N ASN A 9 -9.70 -9.36 -16.92
CA ASN A 9 -11.15 -9.61 -17.08
C ASN A 9 -12.04 -8.60 -16.34
N LYS A 10 -11.49 -7.84 -15.40
CA LYS A 10 -12.27 -6.98 -14.49
C LYS A 10 -11.76 -5.54 -14.43
N THR A 11 -10.99 -5.11 -15.43
CA THR A 11 -10.48 -3.74 -15.53
C THR A 11 -11.39 -2.89 -16.40
N LYS A 12 -11.77 -1.73 -15.91
CA LYS A 12 -12.50 -0.69 -16.62
C LYS A 12 -11.61 0.52 -16.83
N SER A 13 -11.71 1.13 -17.99
CA SER A 13 -10.96 2.33 -18.37
C SER A 13 -11.87 3.54 -18.43
N TYR A 14 -11.40 4.66 -17.97
CA TYR A 14 -12.10 5.95 -17.98
C TYR A 14 -11.15 7.04 -18.47
N SER A 15 -11.68 8.09 -19.08
CA SER A 15 -10.90 9.24 -19.57
C SER A 15 -11.34 10.59 -19.00
N ASP A 16 -12.38 10.63 -18.21
CA ASP A 16 -12.88 11.84 -17.57
C ASP A 16 -12.78 11.71 -16.03
N PRO A 17 -12.21 12.67 -15.33
CA PRO A 17 -11.55 13.92 -15.79
C PRO A 17 -10.12 13.72 -16.32
N PHE A 18 -9.55 12.52 -16.20
CA PHE A 18 -8.24 12.10 -16.71
C PHE A 18 -8.24 10.59 -16.93
N ASP A 19 -7.29 10.08 -17.68
CA ASP A 19 -7.17 8.65 -17.90
C ASP A 19 -6.88 7.92 -16.59
N HIS A 20 -7.77 7.01 -16.22
CA HIS A 20 -7.63 6.15 -15.05
C HIS A 20 -8.28 4.78 -15.25
N PHE A 21 -7.93 3.84 -14.38
CA PHE A 21 -8.39 2.47 -14.46
C PHE A 21 -8.92 2.01 -13.11
N GLU A 22 -10.05 1.33 -13.13
CA GLU A 22 -10.57 0.60 -11.98
C GLU A 22 -10.32 -0.89 -12.19
N ILE A 23 -9.70 -1.51 -11.21
CA ILE A 23 -9.46 -2.95 -11.20
C ILE A 23 -10.35 -3.54 -10.11
N ASN A 24 -11.33 -4.33 -10.50
CA ASN A 24 -12.24 -4.95 -9.54
C ASN A 24 -11.64 -6.26 -9.01
N GLU A 25 -11.80 -6.47 -7.71
CA GLU A 25 -11.36 -7.68 -6.99
C GLU A 25 -9.88 -8.07 -7.23
N PRO A 26 -8.93 -7.14 -7.10
CA PRO A 26 -7.51 -7.43 -7.33
C PRO A 26 -6.87 -8.21 -6.17
N LEU A 27 -7.52 -8.25 -5.02
CA LEU A 27 -7.05 -8.88 -3.79
C LEU A 27 -7.88 -10.10 -3.44
N THR A 28 -7.25 -11.07 -2.80
CA THR A 28 -7.95 -12.20 -2.17
C THR A 28 -8.66 -11.74 -0.90
N GLU A 29 -9.70 -12.47 -0.48
CA GLU A 29 -10.37 -12.21 0.81
C GLU A 29 -9.39 -12.26 1.99
N SER A 30 -8.43 -13.17 1.95
CA SER A 30 -7.39 -13.27 2.98
C SER A 30 -6.49 -12.03 3.02
N ALA A 31 -6.11 -11.47 1.88
CA ALA A 31 -5.34 -10.23 1.84
C ALA A 31 -6.16 -9.04 2.34
N ILE A 32 -7.45 -8.97 2.03
CA ILE A 32 -8.36 -7.94 2.57
C ILE A 32 -8.45 -8.05 4.09
N LYS A 33 -8.58 -9.28 4.60
CA LYS A 33 -8.61 -9.54 6.04
C LYS A 33 -7.32 -9.09 6.72
N GLU A 34 -6.15 -9.38 6.15
CA GLU A 34 -4.86 -8.90 6.66
C GLU A 34 -4.82 -7.38 6.78
N ILE A 35 -5.34 -6.66 5.79
CA ILE A 35 -5.40 -5.19 5.82
C ILE A 35 -6.33 -4.72 6.94
N SER A 36 -7.50 -5.31 7.08
CA SER A 36 -8.50 -4.90 8.06
C SER A 36 -8.09 -5.19 9.51
N GLU A 37 -7.28 -6.22 9.71
CA GLU A 37 -6.79 -6.64 11.02
C GLU A 37 -5.36 -6.14 11.31
N ALA A 38 -4.75 -5.40 10.39
CA ALA A 38 -3.37 -4.93 10.53
C ALA A 38 -3.21 -4.02 11.75
N ASP A 39 -2.30 -4.39 12.64
CA ASP A 39 -1.86 -3.54 13.74
C ASP A 39 -0.61 -2.78 13.30
N VAL A 40 -0.81 -1.57 12.83
CA VAL A 40 0.28 -0.69 12.37
C VAL A 40 0.77 0.10 13.58
N LEU A 41 1.85 -0.36 14.18
CA LEU A 41 2.42 0.19 15.40
C LEU A 41 3.06 1.56 15.18
N ASP A 42 3.03 2.39 16.23
CA ASP A 42 3.81 3.61 16.33
C ASP A 42 5.22 3.29 16.85
N PRO A 43 6.26 3.30 16.00
CA PRO A 43 7.60 2.88 16.42
C PRO A 43 8.20 3.75 17.52
N LYS A 44 7.86 5.03 17.57
CA LYS A 44 8.36 5.93 18.60
C LYS A 44 7.77 5.61 19.97
N LYS A 45 6.49 5.26 19.99
CA LYS A 45 5.78 4.93 21.21
C LYS A 45 6.19 3.56 21.75
N GLU A 46 6.35 2.61 20.85
CA GLU A 46 6.72 1.24 21.17
C GLU A 46 8.23 1.03 21.30
N ASN A 47 9.02 2.09 21.11
CA ASN A 47 10.49 2.04 21.16
C ASN A 47 11.08 1.01 20.19
N LEU A 48 10.44 0.85 19.03
CA LEU A 48 10.87 -0.08 18.00
C LEU A 48 11.95 0.51 17.12
N ASN A 49 12.90 -0.32 16.73
CA ASN A 49 13.74 -0.01 15.60
C ASN A 49 12.90 0.00 14.32
N TYR A 50 13.25 0.88 13.40
CA TYR A 50 12.54 0.98 12.16
C TYR A 50 12.77 -0.26 11.29
N ASP A 51 11.67 -0.95 10.98
CA ASP A 51 11.66 -2.20 10.22
C ASP A 51 10.71 -2.15 9.00
N GLY A 52 10.53 -0.99 8.42
CA GLY A 52 9.56 -0.76 7.37
C GLY A 52 8.32 0.01 7.82
N THR A 53 8.17 0.25 9.10
CA THR A 53 7.07 1.07 9.62
C THR A 53 7.44 2.55 9.54
N ARG A 54 6.59 3.35 8.94
CA ARG A 54 6.77 4.80 8.78
C ARG A 54 5.68 5.55 9.52
N ALA A 55 5.75 5.49 10.83
CA ALA A 55 4.97 6.42 11.63
C ALA A 55 5.61 7.79 11.54
N LEU A 56 4.90 8.77 11.18
CA LEU A 56 5.43 10.11 11.11
C LEU A 56 6.65 10.25 10.24
N ASP A 57 6.65 9.50 9.25
CA ASP A 57 7.78 9.47 8.50
C ASP A 57 8.32 10.73 8.05
N GLY A 58 9.34 10.58 8.16
CA GLY A 58 9.48 11.66 8.14
C GLY A 58 8.81 12.40 9.09
N GLY A 59 8.68 11.85 10.08
CA GLY A 59 8.13 12.30 11.29
C GLY A 59 7.56 13.65 11.36
N ASP A 60 8.30 14.55 10.97
CA ASP A 60 7.90 15.94 10.86
C ASP A 60 6.75 16.20 9.90
N GLY A 61 6.56 15.38 8.88
CA GLY A 61 5.48 15.52 7.93
C GLY A 61 4.13 15.45 8.61
N ALA A 62 3.94 14.43 9.43
CA ALA A 62 2.71 14.26 10.17
C ALA A 62 2.50 15.35 11.21
N PHE A 63 3.55 15.78 11.89
CA PHE A 63 3.48 16.87 12.86
C PHE A 63 3.26 18.23 12.20
N ARG A 64 3.92 18.50 11.09
CA ARG A 64 3.72 19.73 10.31
C ARG A 64 2.30 19.85 9.77
N SER A 65 1.65 18.74 9.56
CA SER A 65 0.26 18.70 9.14
C SER A 65 -0.75 18.90 10.28
N GLY A 66 -0.28 19.22 11.48
CA GLY A 66 -1.16 19.48 12.62
C GLY A 66 -1.85 18.24 13.18
N ILE A 67 -1.43 17.06 12.78
CA ILE A 67 -2.05 15.79 13.17
C ILE A 67 -1.49 15.21 14.46
N LYS A 68 -0.70 15.97 15.16
CA LYS A 68 -0.17 15.60 16.47
C LYS A 68 -1.23 15.82 17.54
N ASP A 69 -1.56 14.78 18.25
CA ASP A 69 -2.49 14.83 19.36
C ASP A 69 -1.94 14.01 20.52
N GLY A 70 -1.65 14.66 21.64
CA GLY A 70 -1.11 14.01 22.83
C GLY A 70 0.18 13.21 22.58
N GLY A 71 0.97 13.57 21.58
CA GLY A 71 2.18 12.85 21.19
C GLY A 71 1.95 11.60 20.36
N LYS A 72 0.71 11.26 20.01
CA LYS A 72 0.39 10.10 19.17
C LYS A 72 0.42 10.46 17.69
N ALA A 73 0.93 9.56 16.88
CA ALA A 73 0.82 9.66 15.44
C ALA A 73 -0.63 9.48 14.99
N LYS A 74 -1.09 10.31 14.07
CA LYS A 74 -2.40 10.17 13.44
C LYS A 74 -2.34 9.33 12.16
N LYS A 75 -1.19 9.30 11.52
CA LYS A 75 -0.92 8.51 10.33
C LYS A 75 0.21 7.55 10.58
N LEU A 76 -0.09 6.27 10.48
CA LEU A 76 0.87 5.19 10.60
C LEU A 76 1.01 4.50 9.25
N ARG A 77 2.23 4.12 8.90
CA ARG A 77 2.54 3.42 7.65
C ARG A 77 3.43 2.24 7.93
N CYS A 78 3.13 1.14 7.29
CA CYS A 78 3.96 -0.05 7.31
C CYS A 78 4.21 -0.53 5.88
N TYR A 79 5.48 -0.63 5.49
CA TYR A 79 5.82 -1.28 4.23
C TYR A 79 5.71 -2.79 4.39
N VAL A 80 5.05 -3.42 3.44
CA VAL A 80 5.02 -4.88 3.36
C VAL A 80 6.33 -5.35 2.73
N THR A 81 7.15 -6.01 3.52
CA THR A 81 8.49 -6.48 3.17
C THR A 81 8.70 -7.92 3.62
N LYS A 82 9.83 -8.51 3.24
CA LYS A 82 10.18 -9.87 3.69
C LYS A 82 10.40 -9.95 5.20
N GLU A 83 10.81 -8.86 5.82
CA GLU A 83 11.07 -8.78 7.27
C GLU A 83 9.79 -8.91 8.10
N ASN A 84 8.64 -8.48 7.57
CA ASN A 84 7.35 -8.61 8.23
C ASN A 84 6.36 -9.54 7.51
N ALA A 85 6.87 -10.45 6.67
CA ALA A 85 6.06 -11.39 5.92
C ALA A 85 5.21 -12.32 6.80
N ASN A 86 5.64 -12.60 8.01
CA ASN A 86 4.88 -13.36 8.99
C ASN A 86 3.60 -12.64 9.44
N GLN A 87 3.60 -11.32 9.44
CA GLN A 87 2.43 -10.50 9.74
C GLN A 87 1.51 -10.35 8.50
N PHE A 88 2.08 -10.36 7.30
CA PHE A 88 1.39 -10.11 6.05
C PHE A 88 1.58 -11.22 4.99
N PRO A 89 1.32 -12.50 5.29
CA PRO A 89 1.63 -13.60 4.38
C PRO A 89 0.87 -13.51 3.04
N HIS A 90 -0.34 -12.99 3.01
CA HIS A 90 -1.11 -12.84 1.77
C HIS A 90 -0.77 -11.56 1.00
N LEU A 91 -0.46 -10.48 1.70
CA LEU A 91 0.00 -9.25 1.05
C LEU A 91 1.41 -9.40 0.46
N ILE A 92 2.28 -10.22 1.04
CA ILE A 92 3.55 -10.58 0.43
C ILE A 92 3.32 -11.29 -0.92
N ASN A 93 2.41 -12.23 -0.99
CA ASN A 93 2.08 -12.89 -2.25
C ASN A 93 1.52 -11.91 -3.28
N PHE A 94 0.69 -10.96 -2.85
CA PHE A 94 0.17 -9.92 -3.72
C PHE A 94 1.28 -9.01 -4.28
N ILE A 95 2.23 -8.54 -3.45
CA ILE A 95 3.32 -7.69 -3.93
C ILE A 95 4.29 -8.45 -4.85
N GLU A 96 4.51 -9.75 -4.60
CA GLU A 96 5.30 -10.59 -5.50
C GLU A 96 4.61 -10.77 -6.85
N GLU A 97 3.30 -11.00 -6.85
CA GLU A 97 2.51 -11.04 -8.08
C GLU A 97 2.56 -9.70 -8.82
N LEU A 98 2.37 -8.58 -8.10
CA LEU A 98 2.42 -7.22 -8.65
C LEU A 98 3.79 -6.92 -9.30
N ARG A 99 4.89 -7.45 -8.76
CA ARG A 99 6.24 -7.30 -9.27
C ARG A 99 6.59 -8.28 -10.39
N SER A 100 5.71 -9.22 -10.71
CA SER A 100 5.98 -10.17 -11.77
C SER A 100 6.04 -9.50 -13.14
N GLU A 101 6.90 -10.00 -14.01
CA GLU A 101 7.03 -9.49 -15.38
C GLU A 101 5.68 -9.47 -16.13
N LYS A 102 4.88 -10.51 -15.91
CA LYS A 102 3.57 -10.65 -16.53
C LYS A 102 2.62 -9.50 -16.14
N VAL A 103 2.58 -9.16 -14.85
CA VAL A 103 1.75 -8.06 -14.34
C VAL A 103 2.29 -6.72 -14.81
N TYR A 104 3.60 -6.50 -14.76
CA TYR A 104 4.22 -5.27 -15.25
C TYR A 104 3.93 -5.03 -16.73
N LYS A 105 4.06 -6.04 -17.57
CA LYS A 105 3.70 -5.94 -18.99
C LYS A 105 2.23 -5.61 -19.19
N LYS A 106 1.34 -6.23 -18.42
CA LYS A 106 -0.10 -5.96 -18.51
C LYS A 106 -0.45 -4.53 -18.09
N ILE A 107 0.07 -4.07 -16.94
CA ILE A 107 -0.14 -2.69 -16.50
C ILE A 107 0.49 -1.71 -17.49
N GLY A 108 1.71 -1.95 -17.93
CA GLY A 108 2.38 -1.13 -18.93
C GLY A 108 1.58 -0.99 -20.22
N SER A 109 0.98 -2.09 -20.69
CA SER A 109 0.08 -2.09 -21.85
C SER A 109 -1.17 -1.24 -21.62
N LEU A 110 -1.76 -1.29 -20.43
CA LEU A 110 -2.95 -0.48 -20.10
C LEU A 110 -2.65 1.02 -20.08
N ILE A 111 -1.51 1.41 -19.55
CA ILE A 111 -1.12 2.83 -19.42
C ILE A 111 -0.24 3.34 -20.57
N GLY A 112 0.10 2.48 -21.53
CA GLY A 112 0.95 2.83 -22.67
C GLY A 112 2.39 3.15 -22.31
N LYS A 113 2.97 2.51 -21.28
CA LYS A 113 4.34 2.76 -20.79
C LYS A 113 5.10 1.47 -20.54
N ASP A 114 6.41 1.51 -20.78
CA ASP A 114 7.32 0.46 -20.35
C ASP A 114 7.64 0.63 -18.85
N LEU A 115 7.31 -0.38 -18.05
CA LEU A 115 7.54 -0.41 -16.62
C LEU A 115 8.73 -1.28 -16.20
N SER A 116 9.54 -1.76 -17.15
CA SER A 116 10.65 -2.69 -16.89
C SER A 116 11.67 -2.17 -15.86
N ASN A 117 11.86 -0.84 -15.80
CA ASN A 117 12.75 -0.17 -14.87
C ASN A 117 12.00 0.49 -13.67
N SER A 118 10.74 0.13 -13.49
CA SER A 118 9.93 0.69 -12.41
C SER A 118 10.03 -0.14 -11.14
N TYR A 119 9.96 0.52 -10.00
CA TYR A 119 9.90 -0.11 -8.69
C TYR A 119 8.53 0.08 -8.06
N VAL A 120 8.00 -1.00 -7.50
CA VAL A 120 6.72 -1.01 -6.76
C VAL A 120 6.94 -1.39 -5.32
N ARG A 121 6.33 -0.65 -4.43
CA ARG A 121 6.24 -0.96 -3.01
C ARG A 121 4.79 -0.98 -2.57
N LEU A 122 4.51 -1.73 -1.54
CA LEU A 122 3.20 -1.85 -0.92
C LEU A 122 3.26 -1.29 0.50
N GLU A 123 2.34 -0.41 0.82
CA GLU A 123 2.18 0.15 2.16
C GLU A 123 0.79 -0.19 2.71
N VAL A 124 0.73 -0.59 3.97
CA VAL A 124 -0.50 -0.58 4.76
C VAL A 124 -0.52 0.71 5.58
N ILE A 125 -1.58 1.47 5.46
CA ILE A 125 -1.71 2.77 6.11
C ILE A 125 -2.88 2.72 7.09
N CYS A 126 -2.67 3.20 8.31
CA CYS A 126 -3.70 3.40 9.30
C CYS A 126 -3.81 4.89 9.62
N ASP A 127 -4.85 5.54 9.15
CA ASP A 127 -5.15 6.91 9.49
C ASP A 127 -6.10 6.91 10.70
N ARG A 128 -5.72 7.62 11.76
CA ARG A 128 -6.52 7.77 12.98
C ARG A 128 -7.41 8.98 12.89
N GLU A 129 -8.42 9.01 13.73
CA GLU A 129 -9.31 10.17 13.89
C GLU A 129 -8.51 11.47 14.06
N GLY A 130 -8.93 12.50 13.36
CA GLY A 130 -8.24 13.79 13.33
C GLY A 130 -7.04 13.87 12.38
N PHE A 131 -6.78 12.82 11.57
CA PHE A 131 -5.85 12.92 10.47
C PHE A 131 -6.43 13.78 9.34
N TRP A 132 -5.62 14.65 8.78
CA TRP A 132 -5.94 15.43 7.59
C TRP A 132 -4.72 15.65 6.72
N LEU A 133 -4.94 15.85 5.46
CA LEU A 133 -3.92 16.25 4.49
C LEU A 133 -3.94 17.77 4.29
N LYS A 134 -2.76 18.35 4.26
CA LYS A 134 -2.57 19.75 3.94
C LYS A 134 -2.47 19.94 2.44
#